data_9b5ade731bbd7845f35599011d1c1cd0
#
_entry.id   9b5ade731bbd7845f35599011d1c1cd0
#
_cell.length_a   1.000
_cell.length_b   1.000
_cell.length_c   1.000
_cell.angle_alpha   90.00
_cell.angle_beta   90.00
_cell.angle_gamma   90.00
#
_symmetry.space_group_name_H-M   'P 1'
#
loop_
_entity.id
_entity.type
_entity.pdbx_description
1 polymer ?
#
loop_
_entity_poly.entity_id
_entity_poly.type
_entity_poly.pdbx_seq_one_letter_code
_entity_poly.pdbx_strand_id
1 'polypeptide(L)'
;KYASHVADKFDLRRNMKFDSHVKGATYQEHGRYWALSTDAGEIYTSRYCVMATGTLSLVNEPKFEGVGDFEGDWHVTGKWPHKPVDFSGKRVGIIGTGSSAVQAIPVIAQNAEQLTVFQRTANYSIPANNRPLNSIEVKKFKRNYGSIREMAKNNKAGIASMKIGSVGAVDVTESERNLEYEDRWQK
;
A
#
# COMPACT_ATOMS: atom_id res chain seq x y z
N LYS A 1 7.69 -5.29 -11.93
CA LYS A 1 9.09 -5.68 -12.19
C LYS A 1 9.62 -6.68 -11.16
N TYR A 2 9.60 -6.39 -9.82
CA TYR A 2 10.16 -7.30 -8.81
C TYR A 2 9.41 -8.65 -8.74
N ALA A 3 8.09 -8.63 -8.64
CA ALA A 3 7.26 -9.84 -8.59
C ALA A 3 7.46 -10.72 -9.86
N SER A 4 7.52 -10.10 -11.04
CA SER A 4 7.81 -10.82 -12.29
C SER A 4 9.20 -11.47 -12.25
N HIS A 5 10.23 -10.73 -11.79
CA HIS A 5 11.57 -11.27 -11.64
C HIS A 5 11.61 -12.49 -10.70
N VAL A 6 10.88 -12.44 -9.58
CA VAL A 6 10.80 -13.58 -8.65
C VAL A 6 10.09 -14.77 -9.30
N ALA A 7 8.97 -14.52 -9.99
CA ALA A 7 8.22 -15.56 -10.67
C ALA A 7 9.06 -16.27 -11.74
N ASP A 8 9.83 -15.50 -12.52
CA ASP A 8 10.70 -16.02 -13.55
C ASP A 8 11.91 -16.77 -12.97
N LYS A 9 12.57 -16.18 -11.95
CA LYS A 9 13.75 -16.78 -11.28
C LYS A 9 13.46 -18.14 -10.65
N PHE A 10 12.26 -18.34 -10.09
CA PHE A 10 11.87 -19.56 -9.39
C PHE A 10 10.90 -20.43 -10.21
N ASP A 11 10.68 -20.10 -11.48
CA ASP A 11 9.77 -20.81 -12.38
C ASP A 11 8.37 -21.06 -11.75
N LEU A 12 7.83 -20.01 -11.13
CA LEU A 12 6.56 -20.13 -10.41
C LEU A 12 5.36 -20.23 -11.33
N ARG A 13 5.45 -19.65 -12.56
CA ARG A 13 4.31 -19.52 -13.48
C ARG A 13 3.72 -20.85 -13.92
N ARG A 14 4.52 -21.90 -13.99
CA ARG A 14 4.07 -23.26 -14.35
C ARG A 14 2.99 -23.84 -13.42
N ASN A 15 2.97 -23.35 -12.16
CA ASN A 15 2.02 -23.78 -11.13
C ASN A 15 0.95 -22.71 -10.83
N MET A 16 0.84 -21.66 -11.64
CA MET A 16 -0.14 -20.61 -11.49
C MET A 16 -1.27 -20.79 -12.51
N LYS A 17 -2.50 -20.69 -12.05
CA LYS A 17 -3.68 -20.54 -12.90
C LYS A 17 -4.12 -19.08 -12.78
N PHE A 18 -4.03 -18.35 -13.90
CA PHE A 18 -4.50 -16.97 -14.00
C PHE A 18 -5.99 -16.95 -14.39
N ASP A 19 -6.61 -15.77 -14.29
CA ASP A 19 -8.01 -15.54 -14.63
C ASP A 19 -8.96 -16.54 -13.96
N SER A 20 -8.65 -16.88 -12.69
CA SER A 20 -9.38 -17.87 -11.90
C SER A 20 -9.71 -17.28 -10.53
N HIS A 21 -10.90 -16.73 -10.40
CA HIS A 21 -11.39 -16.17 -9.14
C HIS A 21 -11.98 -17.27 -8.27
N VAL A 22 -11.37 -17.54 -7.13
CA VAL A 22 -11.89 -18.50 -6.16
C VAL A 22 -13.08 -17.89 -5.42
N LYS A 23 -14.26 -18.49 -5.55
CA LYS A 23 -15.51 -18.07 -4.90
C LYS A 23 -15.75 -18.74 -3.55
N GLY A 24 -15.25 -19.95 -3.38
CA GLY A 24 -15.47 -20.71 -2.16
C GLY A 24 -14.35 -21.71 -1.90
N ALA A 25 -14.14 -21.99 -0.63
CA ALA A 25 -13.25 -23.03 -0.17
C ALA A 25 -13.96 -23.80 0.94
N THR A 26 -14.22 -25.08 0.73
CA THR A 26 -14.93 -25.96 1.67
C THR A 26 -14.05 -27.13 2.07
N TYR A 27 -13.87 -27.34 3.36
CA TYR A 27 -13.16 -28.50 3.86
C TYR A 27 -14.05 -29.73 3.85
N GLN A 28 -13.54 -30.84 3.31
CA GLN A 28 -14.23 -32.12 3.22
C GLN A 28 -13.69 -33.05 4.30
N GLU A 29 -14.44 -33.19 5.39
CA GLU A 29 -14.03 -33.94 6.58
C GLU A 29 -13.70 -35.42 6.28
N HIS A 30 -14.56 -36.11 5.52
CA HIS A 30 -14.37 -37.52 5.21
C HIS A 30 -13.11 -37.80 4.37
N GLY A 31 -12.80 -36.87 3.43
CA GLY A 31 -11.65 -36.99 2.55
C GLY A 31 -10.41 -36.24 3.03
N ARG A 32 -10.53 -35.41 4.07
CA ARG A 32 -9.48 -34.58 4.64
C ARG A 32 -8.77 -33.70 3.57
N TYR A 33 -9.57 -33.03 2.74
CA TYR A 33 -9.07 -32.13 1.70
C TYR A 33 -9.94 -30.90 1.58
N TRP A 34 -9.38 -29.87 0.99
CA TRP A 34 -10.09 -28.65 0.59
C TRP A 34 -10.62 -28.79 -0.83
N ALA A 35 -11.88 -28.44 -1.04
CA ALA A 35 -12.48 -28.23 -2.36
C ALA A 35 -12.63 -26.72 -2.59
N LEU A 36 -11.95 -26.19 -3.62
CA LEU A 36 -12.00 -24.78 -4.00
C LEU A 36 -12.79 -24.64 -5.28
N SER A 37 -13.80 -23.79 -5.29
CA SER A 37 -14.62 -23.50 -6.47
C SER A 37 -14.25 -22.13 -7.06
N THR A 38 -14.22 -22.04 -8.39
CA THR A 38 -13.96 -20.82 -9.13
C THR A 38 -15.22 -20.23 -9.75
N ASP A 39 -15.13 -18.99 -10.22
CA ASP A 39 -16.20 -18.32 -10.96
C ASP A 39 -16.51 -19.00 -12.31
N ALA A 40 -15.53 -19.68 -12.91
CA ALA A 40 -15.69 -20.49 -14.12
C ALA A 40 -16.36 -21.86 -13.83
N GLY A 41 -16.69 -22.18 -12.57
CA GLY A 41 -17.28 -23.45 -12.19
C GLY A 41 -16.29 -24.61 -12.06
N GLU A 42 -15.01 -24.35 -12.13
CA GLU A 42 -13.96 -25.36 -11.90
C GLU A 42 -13.83 -25.66 -10.41
N ILE A 43 -13.49 -26.91 -10.09
CA ILE A 43 -13.23 -27.36 -8.72
C ILE A 43 -11.80 -27.89 -8.64
N TYR A 44 -11.04 -27.35 -7.71
CA TYR A 44 -9.69 -27.78 -7.38
C TYR A 44 -9.70 -28.42 -5.99
N THR A 45 -8.96 -29.51 -5.83
CA THR A 45 -8.81 -30.16 -4.53
C THR A 45 -7.37 -30.13 -4.05
N SER A 46 -7.19 -29.91 -2.75
CA SER A 46 -5.86 -29.88 -2.15
C SER A 46 -5.90 -30.30 -0.68
N ARG A 47 -4.80 -30.85 -0.20
CA ARG A 47 -4.66 -31.20 1.24
C ARG A 47 -4.58 -29.95 2.12
N TYR A 48 -3.97 -28.90 1.62
CA TYR A 48 -3.78 -27.63 2.33
C TYR A 48 -4.30 -26.48 1.47
N CYS A 49 -4.94 -25.51 2.11
CA CYS A 49 -5.38 -24.27 1.49
C CYS A 49 -4.71 -23.09 2.20
N VAL A 50 -3.90 -22.33 1.48
CA VAL A 50 -3.25 -21.13 2.01
C VAL A 50 -3.92 -19.90 1.42
N MET A 51 -4.62 -19.16 2.29
CA MET A 51 -5.30 -17.92 1.90
C MET A 51 -4.30 -16.77 1.83
N ALA A 52 -3.68 -16.57 0.67
CA ALA A 52 -2.75 -15.49 0.40
C ALA A 52 -3.41 -14.32 -0.36
N THR A 53 -4.63 -13.97 0.01
CA THR A 53 -5.51 -13.02 -0.69
C THR A 53 -5.14 -11.55 -0.52
N GLY A 54 -4.26 -11.24 0.44
CA GLY A 54 -3.90 -9.87 0.79
C GLY A 54 -4.96 -9.15 1.62
N THR A 55 -4.64 -7.97 2.11
CA THR A 55 -5.51 -7.19 3.02
C THR A 55 -6.24 -6.03 2.32
N LEU A 56 -5.82 -5.65 1.12
CA LEU A 56 -6.33 -4.48 0.38
C LEU A 56 -6.91 -4.83 -0.99
N SER A 57 -7.28 -6.09 -1.21
CA SER A 57 -7.77 -6.57 -2.51
C SER A 57 -9.18 -6.09 -2.83
N LEU A 58 -10.00 -5.83 -1.81
CA LEU A 58 -11.34 -5.27 -1.97
C LEU A 58 -11.30 -3.76 -1.77
N VAL A 59 -11.81 -3.05 -2.75
CA VAL A 59 -11.93 -1.60 -2.69
C VAL A 59 -13.22 -1.22 -1.98
N ASN A 60 -13.10 -0.46 -0.90
CA ASN A 60 -14.25 0.17 -0.26
C ASN A 60 -14.58 1.46 -1.01
N GLU A 61 -15.70 1.47 -1.71
CA GLU A 61 -16.21 2.68 -2.35
C GLU A 61 -16.97 3.52 -1.33
N PRO A 62 -16.54 4.75 -1.10
CA PRO A 62 -17.26 5.64 -0.20
C PRO A 62 -18.64 5.96 -0.78
N LYS A 63 -19.65 5.89 0.05
CA LYS A 63 -21.01 6.26 -0.30
C LYS A 63 -21.23 7.73 0.07
N PHE A 64 -21.08 8.63 -0.87
CA PHE A 64 -21.44 10.03 -0.71
C PHE A 64 -22.81 10.27 -1.31
N GLU A 65 -23.65 10.99 -0.59
CA GLU A 65 -24.92 11.48 -1.12
C GLU A 65 -24.65 12.46 -2.27
N GLY A 66 -25.35 12.32 -3.38
CA GLY A 66 -25.20 13.16 -4.56
C GLY A 66 -23.97 12.86 -5.42
N VAL A 67 -23.20 11.79 -5.16
CA VAL A 67 -22.05 11.44 -6.01
C VAL A 67 -22.43 11.19 -7.47
N GLY A 68 -23.66 10.71 -7.71
CA GLY A 68 -24.19 10.48 -9.05
C GLY A 68 -24.57 11.77 -9.80
N ASP A 69 -24.71 12.88 -9.10
CA ASP A 69 -25.03 14.19 -9.68
C ASP A 69 -23.78 15.01 -10.03
N PHE A 70 -22.60 14.48 -9.69
CA PHE A 70 -21.34 15.11 -10.02
C PHE A 70 -21.01 14.94 -11.50
N GLU A 71 -20.99 16.05 -12.24
CA GLU A 71 -20.78 16.05 -13.70
C GLU A 71 -19.31 15.84 -14.12
N GLY A 72 -18.35 15.92 -13.19
CA GLY A 72 -16.94 15.70 -13.45
C GLY A 72 -16.52 14.23 -13.36
N ASP A 73 -15.31 13.94 -13.79
CA ASP A 73 -14.69 12.63 -13.58
C ASP A 73 -14.39 12.41 -12.09
N TRP A 74 -14.74 11.26 -11.54
CA TRP A 74 -14.35 10.89 -10.20
C TRP A 74 -13.65 9.53 -10.18
N HIS A 75 -12.67 9.38 -9.31
CA HIS A 75 -11.84 8.21 -9.23
C HIS A 75 -11.64 7.78 -7.77
N VAL A 76 -11.70 6.49 -7.53
CA VAL A 76 -11.31 5.90 -6.25
C VAL A 76 -9.89 5.34 -6.39
N THR A 77 -8.98 5.71 -5.48
CA THR A 77 -7.56 5.32 -5.58
C THR A 77 -7.34 3.81 -5.66
N GLY A 78 -8.22 3.01 -5.04
CA GLY A 78 -8.19 1.54 -5.13
C GLY A 78 -8.69 0.97 -6.46
N LYS A 79 -9.36 1.77 -7.29
CA LYS A 79 -9.84 1.43 -8.64
C LYS A 79 -9.28 2.39 -9.68
N TRP A 80 -8.02 2.78 -9.53
CA TRP A 80 -7.41 3.73 -10.45
C TRP A 80 -7.42 3.20 -11.88
N PRO A 81 -7.81 4.03 -12.88
CA PRO A 81 -7.83 3.59 -14.27
C PRO A 81 -6.46 3.13 -14.76
N HIS A 82 -6.43 2.10 -15.60
CA HIS A 82 -5.19 1.65 -16.26
C HIS A 82 -4.70 2.62 -17.34
N LYS A 83 -5.59 3.49 -17.83
CA LYS A 83 -5.23 4.58 -18.74
C LYS A 83 -4.75 5.79 -17.95
N PRO A 84 -3.80 6.56 -18.48
CA PRO A 84 -3.39 7.81 -17.85
C PRO A 84 -4.58 8.75 -17.65
N VAL A 85 -4.67 9.35 -16.47
CA VAL A 85 -5.66 10.40 -16.16
C VAL A 85 -4.96 11.73 -16.32
N ASP A 86 -5.50 12.59 -17.17
CA ASP A 86 -4.98 13.95 -17.38
C ASP A 86 -5.71 14.94 -16.47
N PHE A 87 -4.94 15.65 -15.65
CA PHE A 87 -5.41 16.68 -14.72
C PHE A 87 -5.09 18.09 -15.20
N SER A 88 -4.48 18.26 -16.39
CA SER A 88 -4.06 19.57 -16.91
C SER A 88 -5.26 20.50 -17.08
N GLY A 89 -5.17 21.71 -16.52
CA GLY A 89 -6.20 22.73 -16.57
C GLY A 89 -7.50 22.38 -15.82
N LYS A 90 -7.48 21.32 -14.98
CA LYS A 90 -8.65 20.91 -14.19
C LYS A 90 -8.54 21.40 -12.75
N ARG A 91 -9.69 21.77 -12.17
CA ARG A 91 -9.85 21.94 -10.72
C ARG A 91 -10.09 20.57 -10.10
N VAL A 92 -9.21 20.14 -9.24
CA VAL A 92 -9.23 18.78 -8.66
C VAL A 92 -9.51 18.84 -7.16
N GLY A 93 -10.47 18.05 -6.70
CA GLY A 93 -10.73 17.80 -5.29
C GLY A 93 -10.20 16.44 -4.86
N ILE A 94 -9.48 16.37 -3.75
CA ILE A 94 -9.06 15.10 -3.13
C ILE A 94 -9.69 14.99 -1.75
N ILE A 95 -10.42 13.90 -1.54
CA ILE A 95 -11.06 13.61 -0.26
C ILE A 95 -10.20 12.61 0.52
N GLY A 96 -9.69 13.06 1.66
CA GLY A 96 -8.83 12.28 2.55
C GLY A 96 -7.35 12.55 2.39
N THR A 97 -6.60 12.20 3.43
CA THR A 97 -5.12 12.36 3.53
C THR A 97 -4.46 11.09 4.05
N GLY A 98 -5.03 9.92 3.73
CA GLY A 98 -4.40 8.63 3.98
C GLY A 98 -3.20 8.38 3.07
N SER A 99 -2.52 7.25 3.23
CA SER A 99 -1.28 6.91 2.51
C SER A 99 -1.39 7.05 0.99
N SER A 100 -2.52 6.70 0.40
CA SER A 100 -2.74 6.84 -1.05
C SER A 100 -2.81 8.30 -1.47
N ALA A 101 -3.56 9.13 -0.73
CA ALA A 101 -3.73 10.54 -1.03
C ALA A 101 -2.42 11.32 -0.86
N VAL A 102 -1.66 11.07 0.23
CA VAL A 102 -0.36 11.72 0.48
C VAL A 102 0.62 11.50 -0.68
N GLN A 103 0.55 10.34 -1.33
CA GLN A 103 1.38 10.04 -2.51
C GLN A 103 0.82 10.65 -3.80
N ALA A 104 -0.50 10.71 -3.95
CA ALA A 104 -1.14 11.23 -5.16
C ALA A 104 -1.14 12.78 -5.22
N ILE A 105 -1.34 13.45 -4.10
CA ILE A 105 -1.44 14.91 -3.98
C ILE A 105 -0.27 15.63 -4.69
N PRO A 106 1.01 15.35 -4.38
CA PRO A 106 2.12 16.09 -5.00
C PRO A 106 2.25 15.82 -6.51
N VAL A 107 1.80 14.67 -6.98
CA VAL A 107 1.84 14.33 -8.41
C VAL A 107 0.72 15.07 -9.16
N ILE A 108 -0.48 15.09 -8.62
CA ILE A 108 -1.64 15.75 -9.22
C ILE A 108 -1.43 17.28 -9.20
N ALA A 109 -0.88 17.82 -8.11
CA ALA A 109 -0.62 19.24 -7.97
C ALA A 109 0.34 19.82 -9.04
N GLN A 110 1.17 19.00 -9.66
CA GLN A 110 2.08 19.45 -10.72
C GLN A 110 1.36 19.84 -12.01
N ASN A 111 0.18 19.28 -12.25
CA ASN A 111 -0.53 19.43 -13.53
C ASN A 111 -1.92 20.05 -13.37
N ALA A 112 -2.53 19.97 -12.21
CA ALA A 112 -3.85 20.56 -11.96
C ALA A 112 -3.78 22.09 -11.95
N GLU A 113 -4.80 22.75 -12.49
CA GLU A 113 -4.95 24.21 -12.37
C GLU A 113 -5.15 24.63 -10.91
N GLN A 114 -5.98 23.88 -10.19
CA GLN A 114 -6.23 24.06 -8.76
C GLN A 114 -6.41 22.70 -8.09
N LEU A 115 -5.79 22.51 -6.94
CA LEU A 115 -5.98 21.33 -6.11
C LEU A 115 -6.55 21.73 -4.76
N THR A 116 -7.68 21.14 -4.38
CA THR A 116 -8.30 21.27 -3.07
C THR A 116 -8.28 19.94 -2.34
N VAL A 117 -7.75 19.91 -1.14
CA VAL A 117 -7.67 18.70 -0.29
C VAL A 117 -8.66 18.83 0.85
N PHE A 118 -9.59 17.88 0.93
CA PHE A 118 -10.58 17.79 2.00
C PHE A 118 -10.09 16.80 3.07
N GLN A 119 -9.76 17.30 4.25
CA GLN A 119 -9.23 16.49 5.34
C GLN A 119 -10.19 16.53 6.54
N ARG A 120 -10.60 15.37 7.02
CA ARG A 120 -11.38 15.24 8.26
C ARG A 120 -10.47 15.17 9.48
N THR A 121 -9.46 14.31 9.42
CA THR A 121 -8.54 14.07 10.52
C THR A 121 -7.12 14.23 10.00
N ALA A 122 -6.32 15.06 10.67
CA ALA A 122 -4.92 15.28 10.30
C ALA A 122 -4.10 13.99 10.47
N ASN A 123 -3.31 13.67 9.44
CA ASN A 123 -2.26 12.68 9.52
C ASN A 123 -0.92 13.40 9.60
N TYR A 124 -0.16 13.10 10.65
CA TYR A 124 1.18 13.63 10.79
C TYR A 124 2.12 12.84 9.91
N SER A 125 2.86 13.52 9.05
CA SER A 125 3.81 12.93 8.11
C SER A 125 5.16 13.62 8.25
N ILE A 126 6.23 12.86 8.07
CA ILE A 126 7.58 13.36 7.97
C ILE A 126 8.13 13.06 6.58
N PRO A 127 9.09 13.83 6.07
CA PRO A 127 9.72 13.56 4.78
C PRO A 127 10.32 12.15 4.74
N ALA A 128 10.00 11.38 3.70
CA ALA A 128 10.60 10.07 3.49
C ALA A 128 12.05 10.16 2.98
N ASN A 129 12.49 11.35 2.55
CA ASN A 129 13.81 11.60 1.95
C ASN A 129 14.15 10.59 0.82
N ASN A 130 13.12 10.24 0.05
CA ASN A 130 13.21 9.20 -0.96
C ASN A 130 14.09 9.68 -2.12
N ARG A 131 15.15 8.93 -2.40
CA ARG A 131 16.12 9.23 -3.44
C ARG A 131 16.72 7.94 -4.02
N PRO A 132 17.29 7.99 -5.22
CA PRO A 132 18.07 6.87 -5.73
C PRO A 132 19.26 6.55 -4.82
N LEU A 133 19.51 5.26 -4.59
CA LEU A 133 20.68 4.80 -3.87
C LEU A 133 21.90 4.82 -4.80
N ASN A 134 23.04 5.30 -4.32
CA ASN A 134 24.29 5.18 -5.04
C ASN A 134 24.90 3.77 -4.90
N SER A 135 25.90 3.46 -5.71
CA SER A 135 26.50 2.13 -5.77
C SER A 135 27.17 1.70 -4.46
N ILE A 136 27.70 2.64 -3.68
CA ILE A 136 28.35 2.38 -2.38
C ILE A 136 27.29 1.98 -1.36
N GLU A 137 26.19 2.71 -1.31
CA GLU A 137 25.05 2.42 -0.44
C GLU A 137 24.45 1.05 -0.76
N VAL A 138 24.24 0.74 -2.04
CA VAL A 138 23.75 -0.57 -2.48
C VAL A 138 24.69 -1.69 -1.99
N LYS A 139 26.01 -1.54 -2.13
CA LYS A 139 26.99 -2.51 -1.63
C LYS A 139 26.93 -2.64 -0.11
N LYS A 140 26.81 -1.52 0.63
CA LYS A 140 26.69 -1.50 2.08
C LYS A 140 25.42 -2.25 2.54
N PHE A 141 24.27 -1.98 1.93
CA PHE A 141 23.02 -2.69 2.23
C PHE A 141 23.15 -4.19 1.98
N LYS A 142 23.69 -4.59 0.83
CA LYS A 142 23.87 -6.01 0.49
C LYS A 142 24.77 -6.76 1.47
N ARG A 143 25.83 -6.13 1.95
CA ARG A 143 26.73 -6.73 2.95
C ARG A 143 26.07 -6.90 4.32
N ASN A 144 25.10 -6.05 4.65
CA ASN A 144 24.48 -5.98 5.98
C ASN A 144 23.05 -6.51 6.02
N TYR A 145 22.60 -7.26 5.00
CA TYR A 145 21.23 -7.78 4.99
C TYR A 145 20.85 -8.61 6.23
N GLY A 146 21.77 -9.39 6.77
CA GLY A 146 21.53 -10.18 7.98
C GLY A 146 21.16 -9.30 9.16
N SER A 147 22.00 -8.32 9.48
CA SER A 147 21.76 -7.40 10.61
C SER A 147 20.55 -6.51 10.39
N ILE A 148 20.29 -6.06 9.15
CA ILE A 148 19.10 -5.26 8.82
C ILE A 148 17.82 -6.07 9.05
N ARG A 149 17.81 -7.35 8.69
CA ARG A 149 16.68 -8.24 8.95
C ARG A 149 16.44 -8.47 10.42
N GLU A 150 17.50 -8.68 11.21
CA GLU A 150 17.38 -8.85 12.65
C GLU A 150 16.86 -7.56 13.32
N MET A 151 17.36 -6.39 12.92
CA MET A 151 16.80 -5.11 13.39
C MET A 151 15.33 -4.96 13.04
N ALA A 152 14.93 -5.32 11.83
CA ALA A 152 13.53 -5.26 11.39
C ALA A 152 12.64 -6.21 12.21
N LYS A 153 13.07 -7.44 12.46
CA LYS A 153 12.33 -8.41 13.29
C LYS A 153 12.09 -7.93 14.71
N ASN A 154 13.10 -7.24 15.28
CA ASN A 154 13.05 -6.72 16.64
C ASN A 154 12.39 -5.35 16.76
N ASN A 155 12.00 -4.74 15.63
CA ASN A 155 11.30 -3.46 15.60
C ASN A 155 9.78 -3.68 15.52
N LYS A 156 9.02 -3.00 16.37
CA LYS A 156 7.55 -3.12 16.42
C LYS A 156 6.86 -2.79 15.07
N ALA A 157 7.47 -1.93 14.26
CA ALA A 157 6.96 -1.58 12.93
C ALA A 157 7.47 -2.52 11.81
N GLY A 158 8.37 -3.47 12.11
CA GLY A 158 8.99 -4.32 11.10
C GLY A 158 9.97 -3.60 10.16
N ILE A 159 10.36 -2.36 10.47
CA ILE A 159 11.24 -1.52 9.65
C ILE A 159 12.52 -1.22 10.44
N ALA A 160 13.66 -1.69 9.94
CA ALA A 160 14.94 -1.62 10.65
C ALA A 160 15.37 -0.19 11.03
N SER A 161 15.10 0.80 10.18
CA SER A 161 15.48 2.19 10.37
C SER A 161 14.45 3.02 11.13
N MET A 162 13.27 2.48 11.42
CA MET A 162 12.20 3.24 12.04
C MET A 162 12.46 3.41 13.54
N LYS A 163 12.62 4.64 13.97
CA LYS A 163 12.63 5.01 15.38
C LYS A 163 11.19 5.17 15.87
N ILE A 164 10.77 4.32 16.80
CA ILE A 164 9.49 4.43 17.47
C ILE A 164 9.73 5.21 18.75
N GLY A 165 8.96 6.30 18.94
CA GLY A 165 8.98 7.05 20.17
C GLY A 165 8.51 6.19 21.36
N SER A 166 9.09 6.41 22.52
CA SER A 166 8.67 5.76 23.79
C SER A 166 7.48 6.45 24.45
N VAL A 167 7.21 7.69 24.06
CA VAL A 167 6.16 8.55 24.63
C VAL A 167 5.26 9.03 23.49
N GLY A 168 3.96 9.13 23.75
CA GLY A 168 2.98 9.63 22.78
C GLY A 168 3.15 11.14 22.53
N ALA A 169 2.90 11.60 21.33
CA ALA A 169 3.02 13.02 20.99
C ALA A 169 2.04 13.93 21.79
N VAL A 170 0.99 13.35 22.36
CA VAL A 170 0.02 14.04 23.22
C VAL A 170 0.43 14.08 24.69
N ASP A 171 1.41 13.26 25.08
CA ASP A 171 1.89 13.10 26.46
C ASP A 171 3.14 13.93 26.75
N VAL A 172 3.60 14.71 25.77
CA VAL A 172 4.78 15.59 25.87
C VAL A 172 4.37 17.05 25.68
N THR A 173 5.22 17.96 26.14
CA THR A 173 5.03 19.39 25.93
C THR A 173 5.14 19.76 24.44
N GLU A 174 4.57 20.88 24.07
CA GLU A 174 4.66 21.37 22.68
C GLU A 174 6.12 21.60 22.26
N SER A 175 6.95 22.09 23.14
CA SER A 175 8.38 22.32 22.88
C SER A 175 9.13 21.01 22.59
N GLU A 176 8.93 19.97 23.39
CA GLU A 176 9.54 18.65 23.18
C GLU A 176 9.07 18.02 21.86
N ARG A 177 7.78 18.12 21.58
CA ARG A 177 7.19 17.62 20.33
C ARG A 177 7.78 18.33 19.12
N ASN A 178 7.88 19.64 19.15
CA ASN A 178 8.43 20.42 18.05
C ASN A 178 9.92 20.13 17.83
N LEU A 179 10.70 19.97 18.89
CA LEU A 179 12.11 19.55 18.78
C LEU A 179 12.26 18.18 18.07
N GLU A 180 11.44 17.18 18.46
CA GLU A 180 11.47 15.86 17.81
C GLU A 180 11.05 15.93 16.34
N TYR A 181 10.05 16.74 16.00
CA TYR A 181 9.61 16.91 14.61
C TYR A 181 10.67 17.61 13.76
N GLU A 182 11.30 18.67 14.26
CA GLU A 182 12.39 19.36 13.56
C GLU A 182 13.60 18.44 13.35
N ASP A 183 14.01 17.65 14.36
CA ASP A 183 15.08 16.66 14.20
C ASP A 183 14.78 15.64 13.10
N ARG A 184 13.54 15.18 12.99
CA ARG A 184 13.11 14.24 11.95
C ARG A 184 12.91 14.89 10.59
N TRP A 185 12.58 16.18 10.57
CA TRP A 185 12.39 16.91 9.33
C TRP A 185 13.71 17.23 8.64
N GLN A 186 14.76 17.49 9.41
CA GLN A 186 16.09 17.86 8.95
C GLN A 186 16.95 16.66 8.54
N LYS A 187 16.64 15.47 9.00
CA LYS A 187 17.38 14.21 8.70
C LYS A 187 16.79 13.42 7.56
#